data_2c8f06fe57dea84e730f25e8ac874c9a
#
_entry.id   2c8f06fe57dea84e730f25e8ac874c9a
#
_cell.length_a   1.000
_cell.length_b   1.000
_cell.length_c   1.000
_cell.angle_alpha   90.00
_cell.angle_beta   90.00
_cell.angle_gamma   90.00
#
_symmetry.space_group_name_H-M   'P 1'
#
loop_
_entity.id
_entity.type
_entity.pdbx_description
1 polymer ?
#
loop_
_entity_poly.entity_id
_entity_poly.type
_entity_poly.pdbx_seq_one_letter_code
_entity_poly.pdbx_strand_id
1 'polypeptide(L)'
;MRALVVDDDDAFRTLVVALLAEVADVVEQAADGDVALQLARDLRPDVIVMDITMPRMDGISAARAILAVHPTARIVFLSGTETAQKLSEASAYGVVIGKNAIDLRAELLAAAARAQ
;
A
#
# COMPACT_ATOMS: atom_id res chain seq x y z
N MET A 1 8.01 11.21 7.22
CA MET A 1 7.31 10.81 5.99
C MET A 1 5.85 10.56 6.27
N ARG A 2 5.02 10.70 5.28
CA ARG A 2 3.58 10.43 5.34
C ARG A 2 3.28 9.10 4.70
N ALA A 3 2.44 8.29 5.33
CA ALA A 3 2.06 6.97 4.83
C ALA A 3 0.55 6.83 4.72
N LEU A 4 0.11 6.06 3.74
CA LEU A 4 -1.29 5.69 3.56
C LEU A 4 -1.36 4.17 3.50
N VAL A 5 -2.26 3.57 4.28
CA VAL A 5 -2.47 2.12 4.31
C VAL A 5 -3.87 1.83 3.75
N VAL A 6 -3.92 0.98 2.74
CA VAL A 6 -5.17 0.63 2.04
C VAL A 6 -5.37 -0.87 2.10
N ASP A 7 -6.40 -1.30 2.82
CA ASP A 7 -6.76 -2.70 2.95
C ASP A 7 -8.22 -2.78 3.42
N ASP A 8 -9.01 -3.65 2.82
CA ASP A 8 -10.40 -3.87 3.23
C ASP A 8 -10.54 -4.75 4.47
N ASP A 9 -9.48 -5.46 4.85
CA ASP A 9 -9.43 -6.25 6.09
C ASP A 9 -9.04 -5.33 7.25
N ASP A 10 -9.99 -5.02 8.12
CA ASP A 10 -9.78 -4.09 9.23
C ASP A 10 -8.67 -4.54 10.18
N ALA A 11 -8.59 -5.82 10.49
CA ALA A 11 -7.58 -6.34 11.41
C ALA A 11 -6.17 -6.22 10.82
N PHE A 12 -6.01 -6.61 9.57
CA PHE A 12 -4.71 -6.52 8.90
C PHE A 12 -4.29 -5.06 8.69
N ARG A 13 -5.24 -4.21 8.30
CA ARG A 13 -4.97 -2.77 8.13
C ARG A 13 -4.49 -2.14 9.44
N THR A 14 -5.13 -2.48 10.57
CA THR A 14 -4.72 -2.00 11.90
C THR A 14 -3.29 -2.42 12.23
N LEU A 15 -2.92 -3.66 11.91
CA LEU A 15 -1.56 -4.15 12.12
C LEU A 15 -0.55 -3.33 11.30
N VAL A 16 -0.83 -3.14 10.02
CA VAL A 16 0.09 -2.40 9.13
C VAL A 16 0.24 -0.95 9.56
N VAL A 17 -0.86 -0.31 9.97
CA VAL A 17 -0.82 1.06 10.50
C VAL A 17 0.11 1.14 11.71
N ALA A 18 -0.01 0.19 12.63
CA ALA A 18 0.84 0.14 13.82
C ALA A 18 2.31 -0.03 13.46
N LEU A 19 2.62 -0.88 12.49
CA LEU A 19 4.00 -1.09 12.05
C LEU A 19 4.59 0.16 11.41
N LEU A 20 3.83 0.83 10.55
CA LEU A 20 4.31 2.04 9.88
C LEU A 20 4.44 3.23 10.82
N ALA A 21 3.67 3.26 11.90
CA ALA A 21 3.78 4.32 12.90
C ALA A 21 5.17 4.38 13.56
N GLU A 22 5.96 3.31 13.45
CA GLU A 22 7.33 3.30 13.96
C GLU A 22 8.26 4.20 13.14
N VAL A 23 7.93 4.46 11.86
CA VAL A 23 8.82 5.21 10.96
C VAL A 23 8.15 6.40 10.27
N ALA A 24 6.84 6.50 10.30
CA ALA A 24 6.11 7.58 9.64
C ALA A 24 5.60 8.61 10.66
N ASP A 25 5.60 9.88 10.26
CA ASP A 25 5.05 10.97 11.08
C ASP A 25 3.53 10.99 11.05
N VAL A 26 2.96 10.64 9.89
CA VAL A 26 1.52 10.59 9.66
C VAL A 26 1.20 9.28 8.98
N VAL A 27 0.21 8.56 9.52
CA VAL A 27 -0.31 7.34 8.89
C VAL A 27 -1.83 7.49 8.79
N GLU A 28 -2.32 7.54 7.56
CA GLU A 28 -3.75 7.54 7.26
C GLU A 28 -4.15 6.19 6.71
N GLN A 29 -5.44 5.89 6.70
CA GLN A 29 -5.91 4.59 6.27
C GLN A 29 -7.19 4.70 5.43
N ALA A 30 -7.34 3.75 4.53
CA ALA A 30 -8.51 3.63 3.66
C ALA A 30 -8.91 2.16 3.55
N ALA A 31 -10.20 1.91 3.44
CA ALA A 31 -10.73 0.55 3.31
C ALA A 31 -10.98 0.14 1.84
N ASP A 32 -10.87 1.07 0.89
CA ASP A 32 -11.06 0.78 -0.53
C ASP A 32 -10.29 1.75 -1.43
N GLY A 33 -10.26 1.44 -2.73
CA GLY A 33 -9.48 2.20 -3.69
C GLY A 33 -9.98 3.62 -3.94
N ASP A 34 -11.27 3.87 -3.85
CA ASP A 34 -11.84 5.20 -4.07
C ASP A 34 -11.43 6.16 -2.96
N VAL A 35 -11.54 5.70 -1.71
CA VAL A 35 -11.10 6.48 -0.55
C VAL A 35 -9.58 6.70 -0.61
N ALA A 36 -8.84 5.67 -1.02
CA ALA A 36 -7.39 5.76 -1.17
C ALA A 36 -7.00 6.85 -2.17
N LEU A 37 -7.67 6.91 -3.32
CA LEU A 37 -7.39 7.92 -4.34
C LEU A 37 -7.64 9.33 -3.80
N GLN A 38 -8.74 9.52 -3.09
CA GLN A 38 -9.08 10.82 -2.50
C GLN A 38 -8.02 11.25 -1.47
N LEU A 39 -7.63 10.34 -0.58
CA LEU A 39 -6.62 10.62 0.43
C LEU A 39 -5.23 10.85 -0.19
N ALA A 40 -4.92 10.15 -1.28
CA ALA A 40 -3.66 10.36 -1.98
C ALA A 40 -3.57 11.77 -2.57
N ARG A 41 -4.68 12.28 -3.10
CA ARG A 41 -4.76 13.66 -3.61
C ARG A 41 -4.58 14.69 -2.50
N ASP A 42 -5.26 14.48 -1.37
CA ASP A 42 -5.29 15.45 -0.28
C ASP A 42 -4.01 15.40 0.57
N LEU A 43 -3.55 14.21 0.88
CA LEU A 43 -2.42 13.99 1.78
C LEU A 43 -1.06 13.98 1.09
N ARG A 44 -1.03 13.58 -0.17
CA ARG A 44 0.18 13.36 -0.96
C ARG A 44 1.21 12.51 -0.19
N PRO A 45 0.86 11.26 0.12
CA PRO A 45 1.73 10.40 0.92
C PRO A 45 3.02 10.05 0.16
N ASP A 46 4.10 9.85 0.92
CA ASP A 46 5.38 9.40 0.37
C ASP A 46 5.34 7.93 0.03
N VAL A 47 4.67 7.14 0.87
CA VAL A 47 4.51 5.69 0.67
C VAL A 47 3.05 5.29 0.84
N ILE A 48 2.61 4.38 -0.01
CA ILE A 48 1.26 3.80 0.06
C ILE A 48 1.40 2.29 0.13
N VAL A 49 0.91 1.71 1.21
CA VAL A 49 0.86 0.26 1.38
C VAL A 49 -0.53 -0.18 0.96
N MET A 50 -0.62 -0.99 -0.08
CA MET A 50 -1.85 -1.29 -0.80
C MET A 50 -2.07 -2.79 -0.92
N ASP A 51 -3.22 -3.27 -0.44
CA ASP A 51 -3.68 -4.62 -0.71
C ASP A 51 -3.98 -4.75 -2.21
N ILE A 52 -3.56 -5.85 -2.82
CA ILE A 52 -3.81 -6.07 -4.25
C ILE A 52 -5.28 -6.35 -4.51
N THR A 53 -5.90 -7.22 -3.71
CA THR A 53 -7.30 -7.64 -3.94
C THR A 53 -8.24 -6.95 -2.97
N MET A 54 -9.09 -6.09 -3.50
CA MET A 54 -10.13 -5.38 -2.74
C MET A 54 -11.43 -5.35 -3.54
N PRO A 55 -12.59 -5.20 -2.85
CA PRO A 55 -13.86 -5.03 -3.57
C PRO A 55 -13.87 -3.78 -4.43
N ARG A 56 -14.64 -3.78 -5.49
CA ARG A 56 -14.88 -2.69 -6.43
C ARG A 56 -13.66 -2.30 -7.24
N MET A 57 -12.64 -1.71 -6.64
CA MET A 57 -11.42 -1.32 -7.34
C MET A 57 -10.25 -2.07 -6.72
N ASP A 58 -9.56 -2.91 -7.49
CA ASP A 58 -8.40 -3.63 -6.98
C ASP A 58 -7.20 -2.69 -6.76
N GLY A 59 -6.20 -3.19 -6.01
CA GLY A 59 -5.06 -2.37 -5.64
C GLY A 59 -4.20 -1.93 -6.83
N ILE A 60 -4.14 -2.72 -7.88
CA ILE A 60 -3.35 -2.36 -9.08
C ILE A 60 -4.01 -1.20 -9.81
N SER A 61 -5.33 -1.25 -9.99
CA SER A 61 -6.09 -0.15 -10.59
C SER A 61 -6.01 1.11 -9.75
N ALA A 62 -6.12 0.98 -8.43
CA ALA A 62 -5.99 2.10 -7.51
C ALA A 62 -4.60 2.73 -7.59
N ALA A 63 -3.55 1.90 -7.59
CA ALA A 63 -2.17 2.38 -7.70
C ALA A 63 -1.93 3.15 -9.00
N ARG A 64 -2.47 2.63 -10.11
CA ARG A 64 -2.36 3.28 -11.41
C ARG A 64 -3.01 4.67 -11.38
N ALA A 65 -4.21 4.77 -10.81
CA ALA A 65 -4.94 6.04 -10.69
C ALA A 65 -4.20 7.02 -9.77
N ILE A 66 -3.65 6.53 -8.67
CA ILE A 66 -2.90 7.36 -7.73
C ILE A 66 -1.62 7.89 -8.37
N LEU A 67 -0.88 7.04 -9.06
CA LEU A 67 0.36 7.45 -9.73
C LEU A 67 0.12 8.47 -10.84
N ALA A 68 -1.08 8.49 -11.43
CA ALA A 68 -1.43 9.49 -12.42
C ALA A 68 -1.53 10.89 -11.80
N VAL A 69 -1.93 11.01 -10.54
CA VAL A 69 -2.08 12.30 -9.84
C VAL A 69 -0.93 12.58 -8.86
N HIS A 70 -0.16 11.58 -8.51
CA HIS A 70 0.99 11.70 -7.59
C HIS A 70 2.10 10.76 -8.05
N PRO A 71 2.83 11.10 -9.12
CA PRO A 71 3.79 10.18 -9.77
C PRO A 71 4.97 9.75 -8.91
N THR A 72 5.30 10.51 -7.88
CA THR A 72 6.46 10.22 -7.02
C THR A 72 6.09 9.36 -5.81
N ALA A 73 4.83 8.98 -5.65
CA ALA A 73 4.43 8.11 -4.55
C ALA A 73 5.07 6.74 -4.71
N ARG A 74 5.54 6.18 -3.59
CA ARG A 74 6.06 4.82 -3.58
C ARG A 74 4.94 3.87 -3.21
N ILE A 75 4.71 2.88 -4.06
CA ILE A 75 3.68 1.87 -3.81
C ILE A 75 4.35 0.60 -3.29
N VAL A 76 3.80 0.07 -2.19
CA VAL A 76 4.18 -1.23 -1.63
C VAL A 76 2.91 -2.08 -1.59
N PHE A 77 2.86 -3.12 -2.41
CA PHE A 77 1.70 -3.99 -2.46
C PHE A 77 1.81 -5.11 -1.42
N LEU A 78 0.68 -5.45 -0.82
CA LEU A 78 0.54 -6.62 0.05
C LEU A 78 -0.27 -7.67 -0.67
N SER A 79 0.28 -8.88 -0.78
CA SER A 79 -0.36 -9.97 -1.49
C SER A 79 -0.74 -11.10 -0.55
N GLY A 80 -1.94 -11.67 -0.75
CA GLY A 80 -2.39 -12.88 -0.07
C GLY A 80 -2.28 -14.08 -0.98
N THR A 81 -3.30 -14.30 -1.80
CA THR A 81 -3.40 -15.49 -2.66
C THR A 81 -3.50 -15.17 -4.15
N GLU A 82 -2.97 -14.02 -4.57
CA GLU A 82 -3.04 -13.62 -5.97
C GLU A 82 -2.23 -14.53 -6.89
N THR A 83 -2.64 -14.58 -8.16
CA THR A 83 -1.95 -15.38 -9.19
C THR A 83 -0.60 -14.76 -9.54
N ALA A 84 0.28 -15.56 -10.15
CA ALA A 84 1.57 -15.09 -10.63
C ALA A 84 1.41 -13.93 -11.64
N GLN A 85 0.37 -13.96 -12.46
CA GLN A 85 0.08 -12.87 -13.40
C GLN A 85 -0.25 -11.57 -12.66
N LYS A 86 -1.09 -11.62 -11.64
CA LYS A 86 -1.42 -10.45 -10.82
C LYS A 86 -0.18 -9.88 -10.12
N LEU A 87 0.66 -10.74 -9.58
CA LEU A 87 1.89 -10.32 -8.92
C LEU A 87 2.84 -9.63 -9.91
N SER A 88 2.92 -10.15 -11.12
CA SER A 88 3.72 -9.55 -12.19
C SER A 88 3.19 -8.17 -12.57
N GLU A 89 1.88 -8.03 -12.71
CA GLU A 89 1.25 -6.73 -12.99
C GLU A 89 1.51 -5.72 -11.88
N ALA A 90 1.38 -6.13 -10.64
CA ALA A 90 1.62 -5.26 -9.49
C ALA A 90 3.07 -4.77 -9.44
N SER A 91 4.03 -5.65 -9.75
CA SER A 91 5.45 -5.29 -9.67
C SER A 91 5.87 -4.25 -10.70
N ALA A 92 5.06 -3.97 -11.71
CA ALA A 92 5.28 -2.85 -12.63
C ALA A 92 5.10 -1.49 -11.94
N TYR A 93 4.36 -1.43 -10.84
CA TYR A 93 4.03 -0.19 -10.14
C TYR A 93 4.69 -0.06 -8.76
N GLY A 94 5.15 -1.15 -8.18
CA GLY A 94 5.76 -1.11 -6.86
C GLY A 94 6.30 -2.45 -6.39
N VAL A 95 6.82 -2.45 -5.18
CA VAL A 95 7.32 -3.66 -4.52
C VAL A 95 6.15 -4.50 -4.04
N VAL A 96 6.26 -5.83 -4.15
CA VAL A 96 5.24 -6.75 -3.67
C VAL A 96 5.77 -7.53 -2.47
N ILE A 97 5.03 -7.52 -1.37
CA ILE A 97 5.35 -8.24 -0.13
C ILE A 97 4.19 -9.18 0.20
N GLY A 98 4.47 -10.42 0.55
CA GLY A 98 3.44 -11.36 0.99
C GLY A 98 2.91 -11.03 2.38
N LYS A 99 1.59 -11.06 2.55
CA LYS A 99 0.96 -10.85 3.87
C LYS A 99 1.41 -11.89 4.89
N ASN A 100 1.80 -13.08 4.42
CA ASN A 100 2.29 -14.18 5.24
C ASN A 100 3.82 -14.27 5.27
N ALA A 101 4.52 -13.21 4.91
CA ALA A 101 5.98 -13.19 4.98
C ALA A 101 6.45 -13.53 6.39
N ILE A 102 7.54 -14.29 6.51
CA ILE A 102 8.09 -14.72 7.80
C ILE A 102 8.42 -13.51 8.67
N ASP A 103 8.96 -12.45 8.07
CA ASP A 103 9.26 -11.21 8.79
C ASP A 103 8.60 -10.04 8.05
N LEU A 104 7.28 -9.96 8.14
CA LEU A 104 6.50 -8.90 7.52
C LEU A 104 6.96 -7.51 7.99
N ARG A 105 7.22 -7.36 9.28
CA ARG A 105 7.65 -6.08 9.83
C ARG A 105 8.94 -5.60 9.17
N ALA A 106 9.97 -6.44 9.11
CA ALA A 106 11.25 -6.06 8.52
C ALA A 106 11.13 -5.73 7.04
N GLU A 107 10.40 -6.55 6.29
CA GLU A 107 10.20 -6.31 4.84
C GLU A 107 9.42 -5.02 4.58
N LEU A 108 8.37 -4.79 5.37
CA LEU A 108 7.54 -3.60 5.23
C LEU A 108 8.32 -2.33 5.56
N LEU A 109 9.04 -2.32 6.68
CA LEU A 109 9.81 -1.14 7.09
C LEU A 109 10.96 -0.86 6.13
N ALA A 110 11.61 -1.90 5.59
CA ALA A 110 12.66 -1.73 4.59
C ALA A 110 12.11 -1.13 3.29
N ALA A 111 10.94 -1.59 2.84
CA ALA A 111 10.30 -1.07 1.64
C ALA A 111 9.85 0.38 1.84
N ALA A 112 9.30 0.72 3.01
CA ALA A 112 8.87 2.07 3.33
C ALA A 112 10.07 3.04 3.43
N ALA A 113 11.18 2.60 4.00
CA ALA A 113 12.38 3.42 4.13
C ALA A 113 12.94 3.87 2.78
N ARG A 114 12.76 3.08 1.73
CA ARG A 114 13.22 3.44 0.38
C ARG A 114 12.42 4.57 -0.26
N ALA A 115 11.29 4.96 0.33
CA ALA A 115 10.48 6.07 -0.14
C ALA A 115 11.12 7.45 0.14
N GLN A 116 12.19 7.46 0.93
CA GLN A 116 12.84 8.71 1.36
C GLN A 116 14.10 9.03 0.59
#